data_dfad3d79d9a3a145ccec04b7296162c0
#
_entry.id   dfad3d79d9a3a145ccec04b7296162c0
#
_cell.length_a   1.000
_cell.length_b   1.000
_cell.length_c   1.000
_cell.angle_alpha   90.00
_cell.angle_beta   90.00
_cell.angle_gamma   90.00
#
_symmetry.space_group_name_H-M   'P 1'
#
loop_
_entity.id
_entity.type
_entity.pdbx_description
1 polymer ?
#
loop_
_entity_poly.entity_id
_entity_poly.type
_entity_poly.pdbx_seq_one_letter_code
_entity_poly.pdbx_strand_id
1 'polypeptide(L)'
;MLIIGSVSGEQMNLLGQELPPGLVLRNNWLSDAEHANAVAEVDNNFFETTLLRRVQHYGARYDYELSQVSEIGSAPPIPPVLKLIGERLFLENFFDRSPEQVIVNEYLSGQGIASHVDRMSFGPAVATISLLESWPMIFRKIDGTKKLEVLLEAKSLAIMTMESRNEWAHEIAKRKVDKVGGLKVARCRRLSLTYRTINPS
;
A
#
# COMPACT_ATOMS: atom_id res chain seq x y z
N MET A 1 -17.49 17.91 -5.10
CA MET A 1 -18.10 16.82 -5.87
C MET A 1 -17.35 16.70 -7.19
N LEU A 2 -16.26 15.93 -7.18
CA LEU A 2 -15.51 15.62 -8.41
C LEU A 2 -16.16 14.39 -9.03
N ILE A 3 -16.88 14.61 -10.12
CA ILE A 3 -17.43 13.55 -10.97
C ILE A 3 -16.22 12.92 -11.69
N ILE A 4 -15.80 11.74 -11.26
CA ILE A 4 -14.86 10.92 -12.03
C ILE A 4 -15.70 10.27 -13.14
N GLY A 5 -15.72 10.93 -14.30
CA GLY A 5 -16.31 10.39 -15.51
C GLY A 5 -15.56 9.10 -15.89
N SER A 6 -16.29 8.02 -16.10
CA SER A 6 -15.82 6.80 -16.76
C SER A 6 -15.40 7.14 -18.18
N VAL A 7 -14.11 7.24 -18.41
CA VAL A 7 -13.52 7.27 -19.76
C VAL A 7 -12.82 5.94 -19.94
N SER A 8 -13.26 5.17 -20.93
CA SER A 8 -12.60 3.97 -21.44
C SER A 8 -11.30 4.38 -22.15
N GLY A 9 -10.31 4.84 -21.39
CA GLY A 9 -8.98 5.22 -21.84
C GLY A 9 -7.94 4.64 -20.89
N GLU A 10 -6.80 4.24 -21.41
CA GLU A 10 -5.69 3.79 -20.60
C GLU A 10 -5.29 4.89 -19.62
N GLN A 11 -5.35 4.60 -18.30
CA GLN A 11 -4.94 5.56 -17.29
C GLN A 11 -3.41 5.60 -17.24
N MET A 12 -2.84 6.77 -17.45
CA MET A 12 -1.38 6.98 -17.42
C MET A 12 -1.01 7.93 -16.27
N ASN A 13 0.15 7.68 -15.66
CA ASN A 13 0.73 8.65 -14.71
C ASN A 13 1.41 9.82 -15.48
N LEU A 14 1.93 10.81 -14.75
CA LEU A 14 2.61 11.97 -15.33
C LEU A 14 3.86 11.63 -16.16
N LEU A 15 4.41 10.42 -16.00
CA LEU A 15 5.56 9.92 -16.75
C LEU A 15 5.15 9.08 -17.97
N GLY A 16 3.86 9.05 -18.32
CA GLY A 16 3.35 8.24 -19.42
C GLY A 16 3.32 6.73 -19.15
N GLN A 17 3.43 6.31 -17.89
CA GLN A 17 3.31 4.91 -17.50
C GLN A 17 1.84 4.53 -17.35
N GLU A 18 1.45 3.43 -17.98
CA GLU A 18 0.10 2.88 -17.84
C GLU A 18 -0.15 2.40 -16.40
N LEU A 19 -1.33 2.70 -15.88
CA LEU A 19 -1.77 2.30 -14.54
C LEU A 19 -3.04 1.43 -14.62
N PRO A 20 -3.24 0.48 -13.68
CA PRO A 20 -4.53 -0.17 -13.54
C PRO A 20 -5.65 0.86 -13.34
N PRO A 21 -6.82 0.70 -13.98
CA PRO A 21 -7.94 1.61 -13.79
C PRO A 21 -8.35 1.71 -12.32
N GLY A 22 -8.50 2.92 -11.82
CA GLY A 22 -8.79 3.18 -10.40
C GLY A 22 -7.56 3.23 -9.48
N LEU A 23 -6.35 3.03 -10.00
CA LEU A 23 -5.12 3.28 -9.24
C LEU A 23 -4.76 4.77 -9.32
N VAL A 24 -4.70 5.43 -8.18
CA VAL A 24 -4.20 6.81 -8.05
C VAL A 24 -2.79 6.76 -7.48
N LEU A 25 -1.83 7.42 -8.13
CA LEU A 25 -0.45 7.54 -7.67
C LEU A 25 -0.11 9.00 -7.44
N ARG A 26 0.42 9.32 -6.25
CA ARG A 26 0.90 10.65 -5.84
C ARG A 26 2.35 10.56 -5.39
N ASN A 27 3.29 10.97 -6.22
CA ASN A 27 4.70 11.04 -5.86
C ASN A 27 4.95 12.22 -4.91
N ASN A 28 5.93 12.08 -4.01
CA ASN A 28 6.25 13.08 -2.98
C ASN A 28 5.03 13.56 -2.17
N TRP A 29 4.10 12.64 -1.86
CA TRP A 29 2.93 12.96 -1.06
C TRP A 29 3.30 13.27 0.40
N LEU A 30 4.28 12.55 0.97
CA LEU A 30 4.89 12.95 2.24
C LEU A 30 6.02 13.96 2.01
N SER A 31 6.08 14.97 2.86
CA SER A 31 7.28 15.81 3.02
C SER A 31 8.42 15.00 3.63
N ASP A 32 9.64 15.53 3.57
CA ASP A 32 10.81 14.87 4.18
C ASP A 32 10.66 14.73 5.69
N ALA A 33 10.07 15.72 6.36
CA ALA A 33 9.81 15.68 7.80
C ALA A 33 8.76 14.61 8.16
N GLU A 34 7.64 14.53 7.43
CA GLU A 34 6.62 13.50 7.64
C GLU A 34 7.18 12.09 7.40
N HIS A 35 7.98 11.94 6.34
CA HIS A 35 8.67 10.69 6.04
C HIS A 35 9.62 10.27 7.17
N ALA A 36 10.48 11.19 7.64
CA ALA A 36 11.41 10.91 8.73
C ALA A 36 10.68 10.54 10.04
N ASN A 37 9.61 11.27 10.37
CA ASN A 37 8.80 10.99 11.55
C ASN A 37 8.09 9.64 11.45
N ALA A 38 7.55 9.28 10.28
CA ALA A 38 6.92 7.97 10.06
C ALA A 38 7.91 6.82 10.18
N VAL A 39 9.13 6.96 9.63
CA VAL A 39 10.19 5.97 9.78
C VAL A 39 10.59 5.81 11.24
N ALA A 40 10.81 6.91 11.97
CA ALA A 40 11.15 6.89 13.38
C ALA A 40 10.04 6.24 14.24
N GLU A 41 8.77 6.55 13.97
CA GLU A 41 7.64 5.93 14.66
C GLU A 41 7.63 4.41 14.45
N VAL A 42 7.80 3.95 13.20
CA VAL A 42 7.85 2.52 12.85
C VAL A 42 9.03 1.84 13.53
N ASP A 43 10.23 2.44 13.52
CA ASP A 43 11.44 1.84 14.07
C ASP A 43 11.44 1.77 15.60
N ASN A 44 10.69 2.64 16.27
CA ASN A 44 10.50 2.63 17.72
C ASN A 44 9.46 1.60 18.20
N ASN A 45 8.72 0.95 17.30
CA ASN A 45 7.69 -0.01 17.64
C ASN A 45 8.13 -1.45 17.30
N PHE A 46 7.54 -2.42 18.02
CA PHE A 46 7.89 -3.83 17.88
C PHE A 46 7.39 -4.41 16.56
N PHE A 47 8.24 -5.18 15.87
CA PHE A 47 7.89 -5.95 14.69
C PHE A 47 7.61 -7.41 15.02
N GLU A 48 6.49 -7.93 14.55
CA GLU A 48 6.20 -9.35 14.52
C GLU A 48 7.07 -10.04 13.44
N THR A 49 7.59 -11.23 13.78
CA THR A 49 8.53 -12.00 12.93
C THR A 49 7.96 -13.34 12.47
N THR A 50 6.64 -13.52 12.56
CA THR A 50 5.95 -14.74 12.16
C THR A 50 5.99 -15.02 10.66
N LEU A 51 6.17 -13.97 9.84
CA LEU A 51 6.34 -14.05 8.40
C LEU A 51 7.82 -13.85 8.01
N LEU A 52 8.18 -14.22 6.77
CA LEU A 52 9.53 -13.95 6.23
C LEU A 52 9.88 -12.46 6.24
N ARG A 53 8.90 -11.58 5.97
CA ARG A 53 8.99 -10.13 6.17
C ARG A 53 8.49 -9.79 7.56
N ARG A 54 9.09 -8.81 8.22
CA ARG A 54 8.58 -8.32 9.50
C ARG A 54 7.34 -7.45 9.28
N VAL A 55 6.40 -7.49 10.22
CA VAL A 55 5.15 -6.74 10.14
C VAL A 55 4.80 -6.08 11.47
N GLN A 56 4.02 -5.00 11.41
CA GLN A 56 3.33 -4.42 12.55
C GLN A 56 1.85 -4.30 12.20
N HIS A 57 0.96 -4.62 13.13
CA HIS A 57 -0.48 -4.49 12.99
C HIS A 57 -1.01 -3.48 13.99
N TYR A 58 -1.85 -2.55 13.53
CA TYR A 58 -2.47 -1.52 14.34
C TYR A 58 -3.97 -1.39 14.04
N GLY A 59 -4.76 -1.09 15.10
CA GLY A 59 -6.21 -0.92 15.05
C GLY A 59 -6.95 -2.24 15.00
N ALA A 60 -6.80 -3.01 13.92
CA ALA A 60 -7.35 -4.34 13.77
C ALA A 60 -6.30 -5.33 13.26
N ARG A 61 -6.30 -6.54 13.82
CA ARG A 61 -5.38 -7.59 13.40
C ARG A 61 -5.91 -8.27 12.12
N TYR A 62 -5.00 -8.62 11.23
CA TYR A 62 -5.28 -9.53 10.13
C TYR A 62 -4.72 -10.90 10.45
N ASP A 63 -5.60 -11.91 10.51
CA ASP A 63 -5.22 -13.31 10.67
C ASP A 63 -4.89 -13.91 9.32
N TYR A 64 -3.61 -14.23 9.09
CA TYR A 64 -3.12 -14.78 7.82
C TYR A 64 -3.55 -16.24 7.61
N GLU A 65 -3.76 -17.02 8.69
CA GLU A 65 -4.18 -18.43 8.60
C GLU A 65 -5.67 -18.51 8.25
N LEU A 66 -6.50 -17.77 8.95
CA LEU A 66 -7.94 -17.71 8.70
C LEU A 66 -8.32 -16.78 7.53
N SER A 67 -7.36 -15.98 7.06
CA SER A 67 -7.58 -14.94 6.04
C SER A 67 -8.74 -13.98 6.40
N GLN A 68 -8.83 -13.60 7.68
CA GLN A 68 -9.88 -12.76 8.23
C GLN A 68 -9.33 -11.53 8.93
N VAL A 69 -10.13 -10.47 8.97
CA VAL A 69 -9.88 -9.31 9.83
C VAL A 69 -10.55 -9.57 11.16
N SER A 70 -9.80 -9.43 12.23
CA SER A 70 -10.35 -9.44 13.59
C SER A 70 -11.07 -8.13 13.88
N GLU A 71 -11.83 -8.09 14.97
CA GLU A 71 -12.53 -6.89 15.41
C GLU A 71 -11.59 -5.69 15.59
N ILE A 72 -12.14 -4.49 15.42
CA ILE A 72 -11.43 -3.24 15.71
C ILE A 72 -11.00 -3.27 17.18
N GLY A 73 -9.74 -2.91 17.45
CA GLY A 73 -9.15 -2.99 18.79
C GLY A 73 -8.46 -4.32 19.10
N SER A 74 -8.47 -5.30 18.19
CA SER A 74 -7.74 -6.58 18.35
C SER A 74 -6.21 -6.44 18.17
N ALA A 75 -5.73 -5.30 17.69
CA ALA A 75 -4.32 -4.92 17.60
C ALA A 75 -4.05 -3.66 18.42
N PRO A 76 -2.78 -3.32 18.72
CA PRO A 76 -2.43 -2.06 19.37
C PRO A 76 -3.05 -0.85 18.67
N PRO A 77 -3.33 0.26 19.41
CA PRO A 77 -3.79 1.51 18.80
C PRO A 77 -2.84 1.98 17.71
N ILE A 78 -3.38 2.65 16.69
CA ILE A 78 -2.55 3.26 15.63
C ILE A 78 -1.68 4.35 16.28
N PRO A 79 -0.34 4.28 16.13
CA PRO A 79 0.58 5.26 16.70
C PRO A 79 0.28 6.69 16.20
N PRO A 80 0.57 7.73 17.00
CA PRO A 80 0.15 9.10 16.70
C PRO A 80 0.55 9.61 15.30
N VAL A 81 1.79 9.39 14.87
CA VAL A 81 2.25 9.85 13.56
C VAL A 81 1.51 9.12 12.43
N LEU A 82 1.34 7.79 12.55
CA LEU A 82 0.61 7.00 11.56
C LEU A 82 -0.88 7.35 11.55
N LYS A 83 -1.44 7.71 12.71
CA LYS A 83 -2.82 8.18 12.82
C LYS A 83 -3.04 9.51 12.08
N LEU A 84 -2.14 10.48 12.24
CA LEU A 84 -2.20 11.76 11.53
C LEU A 84 -2.14 11.56 10.00
N ILE A 85 -1.33 10.62 9.52
CA ILE A 85 -1.27 10.24 8.11
C ILE A 85 -2.62 9.68 7.65
N GLY A 86 -3.24 8.79 8.44
CA GLY A 86 -4.56 8.24 8.17
C GLY A 86 -5.66 9.30 8.14
N GLU A 87 -5.63 10.26 9.07
CA GLU A 87 -6.55 11.41 9.11
C GLU A 87 -6.39 12.29 7.85
N ARG A 88 -5.15 12.52 7.40
CA ARG A 88 -4.90 13.24 6.15
C ARG A 88 -5.49 12.52 4.95
N LEU A 89 -5.39 11.18 4.86
CA LEU A 89 -6.01 10.39 3.79
C LEU A 89 -7.53 10.59 3.75
N PHE A 90 -8.19 10.67 4.90
CA PHE A 90 -9.62 10.98 5.00
C PHE A 90 -9.92 12.42 4.59
N LEU A 91 -9.17 13.41 5.08
CA LEU A 91 -9.36 14.83 4.77
C LEU A 91 -9.15 15.15 3.27
N GLU A 92 -8.26 14.40 2.61
CA GLU A 92 -8.05 14.49 1.15
C GLU A 92 -9.09 13.68 0.33
N ASN A 93 -10.13 13.13 0.97
CA ASN A 93 -11.22 12.36 0.38
C ASN A 93 -10.80 11.07 -0.35
N PHE A 94 -9.71 10.44 0.07
CA PHE A 94 -9.34 9.09 -0.41
C PHE A 94 -10.11 7.99 0.30
N PHE A 95 -10.64 8.27 1.47
CA PHE A 95 -11.51 7.39 2.26
C PHE A 95 -12.77 8.12 2.67
N ASP A 96 -13.86 7.38 2.87
CA ASP A 96 -15.15 7.87 3.37
C ASP A 96 -15.14 8.16 4.88
N ARG A 97 -14.18 7.58 5.61
CA ARG A 97 -13.89 7.81 7.02
C ARG A 97 -12.42 7.54 7.32
N SER A 98 -11.96 7.90 8.49
CA SER A 98 -10.57 7.61 8.90
C SER A 98 -10.29 6.11 8.86
N PRO A 99 -9.14 5.69 8.30
CA PRO A 99 -8.75 4.28 8.30
C PRO A 99 -8.64 3.70 9.71
N GLU A 100 -9.16 2.49 9.88
CA GLU A 100 -9.25 1.79 11.17
C GLU A 100 -8.15 0.74 11.33
N GLN A 101 -7.45 0.42 10.25
CA GLN A 101 -6.32 -0.51 10.25
C GLN A 101 -5.11 0.09 9.54
N VAL A 102 -3.94 -0.14 10.15
CA VAL A 102 -2.64 0.08 9.52
C VAL A 102 -1.82 -1.19 9.63
N ILE A 103 -1.32 -1.68 8.51
CA ILE A 103 -0.30 -2.73 8.48
C ILE A 103 1.00 -2.13 7.95
N VAL A 104 2.05 -2.23 8.75
CA VAL A 104 3.41 -1.92 8.32
C VAL A 104 4.07 -3.20 7.83
N ASN A 105 4.53 -3.22 6.59
CA ASN A 105 5.36 -4.29 6.04
C ASN A 105 6.79 -3.77 5.86
N GLU A 106 7.75 -4.49 6.43
CA GLU A 106 9.16 -4.26 6.17
C GLU A 106 9.68 -5.29 5.16
N TYR A 107 10.30 -4.80 4.12
CA TYR A 107 10.94 -5.63 3.10
C TYR A 107 12.45 -5.38 3.10
N LEU A 108 13.22 -6.46 3.23
CA LEU A 108 14.66 -6.47 2.98
C LEU A 108 14.95 -7.03 1.58
N SER A 109 16.18 -6.84 1.09
CA SER A 109 16.61 -7.36 -0.20
C SER A 109 16.28 -8.84 -0.37
N GLY A 110 15.62 -9.22 -1.45
CA GLY A 110 15.17 -10.60 -1.73
C GLY A 110 13.81 -10.96 -1.11
N GLN A 111 13.24 -10.13 -0.26
CA GLN A 111 11.89 -10.34 0.29
C GLN A 111 10.81 -9.77 -0.63
N GLY A 112 9.56 -10.17 -0.39
CA GLY A 112 8.40 -9.71 -1.14
C GLY A 112 7.09 -10.19 -0.53
N ILE A 113 6.00 -9.95 -1.23
CA ILE A 113 4.66 -10.45 -0.91
C ILE A 113 4.08 -11.10 -2.15
N ALA A 114 3.47 -12.28 -1.99
CA ALA A 114 2.84 -13.01 -3.08
C ALA A 114 1.67 -12.21 -3.69
N SER A 115 1.36 -12.52 -4.94
CA SER A 115 0.23 -11.93 -5.67
C SER A 115 -1.09 -12.22 -4.94
N HIS A 116 -1.84 -11.17 -4.65
CA HIS A 116 -3.13 -11.25 -3.96
C HIS A 116 -4.02 -10.05 -4.30
N VAL A 117 -5.30 -10.22 -4.05
CA VAL A 117 -6.30 -9.14 -3.98
C VAL A 117 -6.66 -8.94 -2.52
N ASP A 118 -6.81 -7.70 -2.08
CA ASP A 118 -7.27 -7.41 -0.73
C ASP A 118 -8.68 -7.95 -0.49
N ARG A 119 -8.95 -8.43 0.73
CA ARG A 119 -10.23 -9.05 1.08
C ARG A 119 -11.38 -8.06 1.04
N MET A 120 -12.59 -8.57 0.77
CA MET A 120 -13.83 -7.77 0.75
C MET A 120 -14.28 -7.30 2.14
N SER A 121 -13.71 -7.86 3.22
CA SER A 121 -13.86 -7.35 4.59
C SER A 121 -13.23 -5.97 4.79
N PHE A 122 -12.38 -5.53 3.86
CA PHE A 122 -11.87 -4.16 3.82
C PHE A 122 -12.74 -3.29 2.92
N GLY A 123 -12.74 -2.00 3.22
CA GLY A 123 -13.49 -1.00 2.46
C GLY A 123 -13.06 -0.86 0.99
N PRO A 124 -13.74 0.04 0.26
CA PRO A 124 -13.59 0.17 -1.19
C PRO A 124 -12.25 0.79 -1.63
N ALA A 125 -11.49 1.35 -0.69
CA ALA A 125 -10.19 1.94 -0.94
C ALA A 125 -9.11 1.28 -0.08
N VAL A 126 -7.92 1.11 -0.65
CA VAL A 126 -6.71 0.67 0.06
C VAL A 126 -5.58 1.63 -0.29
N ALA A 127 -4.99 2.27 0.72
CA ALA A 127 -3.87 3.18 0.54
C ALA A 127 -2.55 2.51 0.94
N THR A 128 -1.54 2.67 0.11
CA THR A 128 -0.17 2.22 0.39
C THR A 128 0.78 3.40 0.29
N ILE A 129 1.54 3.64 1.36
CA ILE A 129 2.59 4.67 1.41
C ILE A 129 3.93 3.98 1.48
N SER A 130 4.84 4.37 0.58
CA SER A 130 6.20 3.82 0.51
C SER A 130 7.18 4.69 1.28
N LEU A 131 8.00 4.09 2.15
CA LEU A 131 9.04 4.76 2.89
C LEU A 131 10.39 4.13 2.59
N LEU A 132 11.46 4.94 2.73
CA LEU A 132 12.87 4.63 2.52
C LEU A 132 13.22 4.41 1.05
N GLU A 133 12.81 3.29 0.45
CA GLU A 133 13.22 2.88 -0.90
C GLU A 133 12.05 2.81 -1.88
N SER A 134 12.38 3.10 -3.13
CA SER A 134 11.44 3.02 -4.27
C SER A 134 11.47 1.62 -4.88
N TRP A 135 10.39 0.86 -4.76
CA TRP A 135 10.30 -0.49 -5.33
C TRP A 135 9.12 -0.64 -6.28
N PRO A 136 9.27 -1.39 -7.38
CA PRO A 136 8.15 -1.71 -8.24
C PRO A 136 7.13 -2.64 -7.56
N MET A 137 5.85 -2.34 -7.74
CA MET A 137 4.72 -3.23 -7.47
C MET A 137 4.19 -3.77 -8.80
N ILE A 138 3.98 -5.07 -8.87
CA ILE A 138 3.43 -5.73 -10.05
C ILE A 138 1.93 -5.88 -9.85
N PHE A 139 1.18 -5.41 -10.81
CA PHE A 139 -0.26 -5.60 -10.92
C PHE A 139 -0.56 -6.61 -12.03
N ARG A 140 -1.43 -7.59 -11.74
CA ARG A 140 -1.89 -8.60 -12.69
C ARG A 140 -3.41 -8.59 -12.73
N LYS A 141 -3.97 -8.36 -13.90
CA LYS A 141 -5.41 -8.51 -14.06
C LYS A 141 -5.79 -9.96 -13.78
N ILE A 142 -6.88 -10.19 -13.03
CA ILE A 142 -7.28 -11.53 -12.57
C ILE A 142 -7.56 -12.48 -13.75
N ASP A 143 -8.09 -11.95 -14.86
CA ASP A 143 -8.34 -12.69 -16.09
C ASP A 143 -7.07 -13.09 -16.86
N GLY A 144 -5.90 -12.67 -16.38
CA GLY A 144 -4.60 -12.98 -16.98
C GLY A 144 -4.24 -12.15 -18.23
N THR A 145 -5.11 -11.24 -18.67
CA THR A 145 -4.92 -10.51 -19.94
C THR A 145 -3.85 -9.42 -19.87
N LYS A 146 -3.56 -8.90 -18.65
CA LYS A 146 -2.65 -7.76 -18.52
C LYS A 146 -1.78 -7.85 -17.27
N LYS A 147 -0.54 -7.41 -17.42
CA LYS A 147 0.44 -7.26 -16.34
C LYS A 147 1.10 -5.90 -16.46
N LEU A 148 1.12 -5.15 -15.36
CA LEU A 148 1.77 -3.84 -15.27
C LEU A 148 2.77 -3.87 -14.10
N GLU A 149 3.87 -3.16 -14.24
CA GLU A 149 4.84 -2.96 -13.16
C GLU A 149 4.93 -1.46 -12.86
N VAL A 150 4.45 -1.04 -11.70
CA VAL A 150 4.33 0.36 -11.30
C VAL A 150 5.38 0.66 -10.23
N LEU A 151 6.25 1.64 -10.48
CA LEU A 151 7.22 2.09 -9.49
C LEU A 151 6.51 2.87 -8.38
N LEU A 152 6.60 2.37 -7.16
CA LEU A 152 6.18 3.08 -5.96
C LEU A 152 7.41 3.79 -5.37
N GLU A 153 7.53 5.08 -5.67
CA GLU A 153 8.65 5.88 -5.18
C GLU A 153 8.58 6.05 -3.66
N ALA A 154 9.74 6.25 -3.02
CA ALA A 154 9.78 6.67 -1.62
C ALA A 154 8.98 7.95 -1.43
N LYS A 155 8.23 8.07 -0.33
CA LYS A 155 7.30 9.16 -0.02
C LYS A 155 6.05 9.21 -0.91
N SER A 156 5.85 8.24 -1.81
CA SER A 156 4.65 8.17 -2.63
C SER A 156 3.46 7.55 -1.89
N LEU A 157 2.28 7.95 -2.33
CA LEU A 157 0.99 7.38 -1.99
C LEU A 157 0.40 6.70 -3.23
N ALA A 158 0.03 5.43 -3.09
CA ALA A 158 -0.75 4.68 -4.07
C ALA A 158 -2.11 4.32 -3.46
N ILE A 159 -3.21 4.69 -4.12
CA ILE A 159 -4.57 4.35 -3.71
C ILE A 159 -5.16 3.40 -4.74
N MET A 160 -5.55 2.21 -4.30
CA MET A 160 -6.29 1.25 -5.10
C MET A 160 -7.79 1.40 -4.82
N THR A 161 -8.56 1.62 -5.88
CA THR A 161 -10.04 1.69 -5.86
C THR A 161 -10.60 0.97 -7.07
N MET A 162 -11.91 0.72 -7.09
CA MET A 162 -12.62 0.17 -8.25
C MET A 162 -11.90 -1.08 -8.84
N GLU A 163 -11.57 -1.08 -10.13
CA GLU A 163 -10.93 -2.21 -10.80
C GLU A 163 -9.56 -2.54 -10.19
N SER A 164 -8.70 -1.52 -9.97
CA SER A 164 -7.37 -1.75 -9.38
C SER A 164 -7.42 -2.45 -8.02
N ARG A 165 -8.51 -2.26 -7.27
CA ARG A 165 -8.77 -2.86 -5.97
C ARG A 165 -9.37 -4.27 -6.07
N ASN A 166 -10.27 -4.50 -7.05
CA ASN A 166 -11.13 -5.68 -7.09
C ASN A 166 -10.77 -6.67 -8.20
N GLU A 167 -10.17 -6.20 -9.30
CA GLU A 167 -9.90 -7.01 -10.48
C GLU A 167 -8.40 -7.17 -10.79
N TRP A 168 -7.54 -6.53 -10.00
CA TRP A 168 -6.10 -6.63 -10.15
C TRP A 168 -5.45 -7.18 -8.88
N ALA A 169 -4.82 -8.33 -9.00
CA ALA A 169 -3.93 -8.81 -7.96
C ALA A 169 -2.62 -8.02 -7.99
N HIS A 170 -2.05 -7.76 -6.80
CA HIS A 170 -0.80 -7.03 -6.68
C HIS A 170 0.23 -7.82 -5.86
N GLU A 171 1.51 -7.61 -6.19
CA GLU A 171 2.63 -8.31 -5.55
C GLU A 171 3.88 -7.42 -5.47
N ILE A 172 4.74 -7.69 -4.51
CA ILE A 172 6.14 -7.26 -4.52
C ILE A 172 6.98 -8.50 -4.81
N ALA A 173 7.61 -8.54 -5.99
CA ALA A 173 8.40 -9.69 -6.41
C ALA A 173 9.60 -9.92 -5.49
N LYS A 174 9.91 -11.19 -5.17
CA LYS A 174 11.10 -11.59 -4.41
C LYS A 174 12.34 -11.50 -5.30
N ARG A 175 13.00 -10.35 -5.30
CA ARG A 175 14.24 -10.13 -6.07
C ARG A 175 15.20 -9.20 -5.33
N LYS A 176 16.47 -9.28 -5.61
CA LYS A 176 17.52 -8.46 -4.98
C LYS A 176 17.86 -7.20 -5.76
N VAL A 177 17.46 -7.15 -7.03
CA VAL A 177 17.77 -6.08 -7.98
C VAL A 177 16.54 -5.80 -8.82
N ASP A 178 16.23 -4.54 -9.02
CA ASP A 178 15.24 -4.06 -9.97
C ASP A 178 15.89 -3.50 -11.23
N LYS A 179 15.09 -3.33 -12.28
CA LYS A 179 15.44 -2.54 -13.46
C LYS A 179 14.55 -1.30 -13.48
N VAL A 180 15.13 -0.13 -13.30
CA VAL A 180 14.43 1.15 -13.33
C VAL A 180 15.08 2.03 -14.40
N GLY A 181 14.33 2.46 -15.40
CA GLY A 181 14.88 3.22 -16.53
C GLY A 181 16.03 2.51 -17.28
N GLY A 182 16.01 1.16 -17.31
CA GLY A 182 17.07 0.35 -17.93
C GLY A 182 18.29 0.06 -17.03
N LEU A 183 18.41 0.74 -15.90
CA LEU A 183 19.51 0.57 -14.95
C LEU A 183 19.18 -0.53 -13.92
N LYS A 184 20.21 -1.27 -13.50
CA LYS A 184 20.10 -2.22 -12.38
C LYS A 184 20.26 -1.45 -11.06
N VAL A 185 19.22 -1.53 -10.21
CA VAL A 185 19.21 -0.90 -8.88
C VAL A 185 19.08 -2.00 -7.83
N ALA A 186 20.07 -2.07 -6.93
CA ALA A 186 20.02 -3.01 -5.81
C ALA A 186 18.91 -2.58 -4.83
N ARG A 187 18.17 -3.55 -4.31
CA ARG A 187 17.15 -3.30 -3.28
C ARG A 187 17.79 -3.17 -1.90
N CYS A 188 17.49 -2.07 -1.21
CA CYS A 188 17.74 -1.90 0.21
C CYS A 188 16.46 -2.11 1.03
N ARG A 189 16.43 -1.61 2.25
CA ARG A 189 15.27 -1.69 3.14
C ARG A 189 14.13 -0.80 2.66
N ARG A 190 12.92 -1.35 2.51
CA ARG A 190 11.70 -0.61 2.21
C ARG A 190 10.67 -0.85 3.32
N LEU A 191 9.99 0.20 3.74
CA LEU A 191 8.78 0.12 4.56
C LEU A 191 7.55 0.45 3.71
N SER A 192 6.45 -0.21 3.99
CA SER A 192 5.15 0.05 3.36
C SER A 192 4.09 0.18 4.43
N LEU A 193 3.44 1.33 4.50
CA LEU A 193 2.27 1.57 5.36
C LEU A 193 1.01 1.31 4.53
N THR A 194 0.22 0.32 4.93
CA THR A 194 -1.04 0.00 4.24
C THR A 194 -2.22 0.35 5.13
N TYR A 195 -3.04 1.31 4.68
CA TYR A 195 -4.22 1.82 5.37
C TYR A 195 -5.49 1.25 4.77
N ARG A 196 -6.44 0.87 5.63
CA ARG A 196 -7.74 0.32 5.23
C ARG A 196 -8.85 0.75 6.19
N THR A 197 -10.05 0.91 5.67
CA THR A 197 -11.28 0.86 6.48
C THR A 197 -11.78 -0.58 6.55
N ILE A 198 -12.56 -0.91 7.58
CA ILE A 198 -13.09 -2.26 7.81
C ILE A 198 -14.60 -2.23 7.56
N ASN A 199 -15.09 -3.09 6.68
CA ASN A 199 -16.52 -3.21 6.45
C ASN A 199 -17.18 -3.82 7.71
N PRO A 200 -18.33 -3.29 8.15
CA PRO A 200 -19.10 -3.93 9.21
C PRO A 200 -19.46 -5.37 8.79
N SER A 201 -19.39 -6.29 9.73
CA SER A 201 -19.77 -7.68 9.59
C SER A 201 -21.26 -7.81 9.40
#